data_05e06fc23d06c128d653da90d9d05b0d
#
_entry.id   05e06fc23d06c128d653da90d9d05b0d
#
_cell.length_a   1.000
_cell.length_b   1.000
_cell.length_c   1.000
_cell.angle_alpha   90.00
_cell.angle_beta   90.00
_cell.angle_gamma   90.00
#
_symmetry.space_group_name_H-M   'P 1'
#
loop_
_entity.id
_entity.type
_entity.pdbx_description
1 polymer ?
#
loop_
_entity_poly.entity_id
_entity_poly.type
_entity_poly.pdbx_seq_one_letter_code
_entity_poly.pdbx_strand_id
1 'polypeptide(L)'
;MFLSMAKAKTISKEIPLAEITLRRYEKPSKLSERELVRKLCLSIGLLQPGDSRDIIVDILHVLLMARKQKKLLSSEEIEKEVIDSRKKQRLALHGIASSNIRRQIKRLRDLYLVEKVKNSYRITEFEDLGIIFEEKIEKFYLQSIVDRVKEYFGSVK
;
A
#
# COMPACT_ATOMS: atom_id res chain seq x y z
N MET A 1 -30.53 1.85 27.21
CA MET A 1 -29.09 1.79 27.55
C MET A 1 -28.43 0.48 27.13
N PHE A 2 -28.97 -0.67 27.53
CA PHE A 2 -28.41 -1.97 27.18
C PHE A 2 -28.35 -2.21 25.66
N LEU A 3 -29.40 -1.85 24.94
CA LEU A 3 -29.48 -2.00 23.50
C LEU A 3 -28.39 -1.18 22.77
N SER A 4 -28.15 0.04 23.24
CA SER A 4 -27.12 0.91 22.68
C SER A 4 -25.70 0.32 22.86
N MET A 5 -25.41 -0.20 24.05
CA MET A 5 -24.14 -0.82 24.37
C MET A 5 -23.94 -2.11 23.56
N ALA A 6 -25.00 -2.93 23.40
CA ALA A 6 -24.95 -4.15 22.60
C ALA A 6 -24.66 -3.83 21.12
N LYS A 7 -25.30 -2.80 20.55
CA LYS A 7 -25.04 -2.36 19.17
C LYS A 7 -23.60 -1.89 18.98
N ALA A 8 -23.08 -1.09 19.92
CA ALA A 8 -21.71 -0.61 19.86
C ALA A 8 -20.71 -1.78 19.88
N LYS A 9 -20.91 -2.77 20.75
CA LYS A 9 -20.06 -3.97 20.79
C LYS A 9 -20.15 -4.78 19.52
N THR A 10 -21.34 -4.93 18.91
CA THR A 10 -21.53 -5.65 17.66
C THR A 10 -20.79 -4.97 16.52
N ILE A 11 -20.94 -3.65 16.39
CA ILE A 11 -20.22 -2.87 15.37
C ILE A 11 -18.71 -3.03 15.54
N SER A 12 -18.21 -2.92 16.77
CA SER A 12 -16.79 -3.08 17.08
C SER A 12 -16.26 -4.44 16.68
N LYS A 13 -17.05 -5.51 16.88
CA LYS A 13 -16.68 -6.88 16.52
C LYS A 13 -16.71 -7.15 15.02
N GLU A 14 -17.33 -6.28 14.24
CA GLU A 14 -17.38 -6.42 12.78
C GLU A 14 -16.19 -5.78 12.09
N ILE A 15 -15.34 -5.05 12.81
CA ILE A 15 -14.12 -4.48 12.26
C ILE A 15 -13.07 -5.57 12.16
N PRO A 16 -12.53 -5.84 10.95
CA PRO A 16 -11.53 -6.90 10.79
C PRO A 16 -10.21 -6.56 11.49
N LEU A 17 -9.54 -7.58 12.01
CA LEU A 17 -8.20 -7.45 12.59
C LEU A 17 -7.14 -7.29 11.51
N ALA A 18 -7.39 -7.87 10.34
CA ALA A 18 -6.52 -7.81 9.18
C ALA A 18 -7.34 -8.05 7.93
N GLU A 19 -6.98 -7.39 6.85
CA GLU A 19 -7.61 -7.62 5.55
C GLU A 19 -6.63 -7.28 4.44
N ILE A 20 -6.81 -7.90 3.28
CA ILE A 20 -6.01 -7.62 2.09
C ILE A 20 -6.89 -7.79 0.86
N THR A 21 -6.66 -6.94 -0.12
CA THR A 21 -7.29 -7.05 -1.43
C THR A 21 -6.25 -7.51 -2.43
N LEU A 22 -6.54 -8.57 -3.16
CA LEU A 22 -5.70 -9.03 -4.27
C LEU A 22 -6.60 -9.15 -5.50
N ARG A 23 -6.13 -8.64 -6.64
CA ARG A 23 -6.86 -8.67 -7.91
C ARG A 23 -5.99 -9.26 -9.01
N ARG A 24 -6.62 -10.08 -9.85
CA ARG A 24 -5.93 -10.67 -11.00
C ARG A 24 -6.16 -9.77 -12.21
N TYR A 25 -5.07 -9.19 -12.72
CA TYR A 25 -5.09 -8.44 -13.97
C TYR A 25 -4.40 -9.25 -15.08
N GLU A 26 -4.36 -8.68 -16.26
CA GLU A 26 -3.64 -9.28 -17.39
C GLU A 26 -2.14 -9.38 -17.08
N LYS A 27 -1.44 -10.26 -17.79
CA LYS A 27 0.00 -10.40 -17.61
C LYS A 27 0.72 -9.07 -17.86
N PRO A 28 1.79 -8.76 -17.10
CA PRO A 28 2.59 -7.58 -17.37
C PRO A 28 3.03 -7.54 -18.83
N SER A 29 2.86 -6.38 -19.44
CA SER A 29 3.23 -6.14 -20.85
C SER A 29 4.24 -4.99 -20.92
N LYS A 30 4.52 -4.52 -22.14
CA LYS A 30 5.42 -3.38 -22.35
C LYS A 30 4.74 -2.09 -21.92
N LEU A 31 4.80 -1.80 -20.64
CA LEU A 31 4.30 -0.56 -20.05
C LEU A 31 5.48 0.28 -19.57
N SER A 32 5.28 1.58 -19.42
CA SER A 32 6.24 2.42 -18.73
C SER A 32 6.39 1.94 -17.29
N GLU A 33 7.49 2.30 -16.65
CA GLU A 33 7.73 1.91 -15.25
C GLU A 33 6.61 2.42 -14.35
N ARG A 34 6.15 3.66 -14.53
CA ARG A 34 5.05 4.21 -13.75
C ARG A 34 3.76 3.42 -13.97
N GLU A 35 3.45 3.03 -15.20
CA GLU A 35 2.25 2.25 -15.48
C GLU A 35 2.30 0.86 -14.84
N LEU A 36 3.48 0.24 -14.78
CA LEU A 36 3.66 -1.03 -14.07
C LEU A 36 3.43 -0.85 -12.57
N VAL A 37 3.95 0.23 -11.99
CA VAL A 37 3.73 0.54 -10.57
C VAL A 37 2.24 0.79 -10.32
N ARG A 38 1.54 1.48 -11.22
CA ARG A 38 0.10 1.68 -11.10
C ARG A 38 -0.66 0.35 -11.13
N LYS A 39 -0.33 -0.55 -12.05
CA LYS A 39 -0.94 -1.89 -12.10
C LYS A 39 -0.66 -2.68 -10.83
N LEU A 40 0.54 -2.59 -10.30
CA LEU A 40 0.87 -3.21 -9.03
C LEU A 40 -0.03 -2.69 -7.91
N CYS A 41 -0.20 -1.38 -7.83
CA CYS A 41 -1.06 -0.77 -6.82
C CYS A 41 -2.52 -1.22 -6.96
N LEU A 42 -3.02 -1.35 -8.18
CA LEU A 42 -4.36 -1.88 -8.43
C LEU A 42 -4.46 -3.35 -7.99
N SER A 43 -3.45 -4.15 -8.29
CA SER A 43 -3.48 -5.59 -8.00
C SER A 43 -3.48 -5.89 -6.51
N ILE A 44 -2.90 -5.02 -5.70
CA ILE A 44 -2.77 -5.23 -4.25
C ILE A 44 -3.68 -4.30 -3.42
N GLY A 45 -4.63 -3.63 -4.06
CA GLY A 45 -5.64 -2.83 -3.36
C GLY A 45 -5.18 -1.48 -2.83
N LEU A 46 -3.99 -1.04 -3.20
CA LEU A 46 -3.51 0.30 -2.86
C LEU A 46 -4.20 1.39 -3.67
N LEU A 47 -4.73 1.03 -4.81
CA LEU A 47 -5.47 1.90 -5.71
C LEU A 47 -6.73 1.16 -6.14
N GLN A 48 -7.86 1.87 -6.23
CA GLN A 48 -9.12 1.27 -6.68
C GLN A 48 -9.28 1.44 -8.19
N PRO A 49 -9.96 0.49 -8.87
CA PRO A 49 -10.23 0.64 -10.30
C PRO A 49 -11.00 1.94 -10.58
N GLY A 50 -10.54 2.69 -11.58
CA GLY A 50 -11.13 3.97 -11.96
C GLY A 50 -10.75 5.15 -11.10
N ASP A 51 -9.90 4.96 -10.09
CA ASP A 51 -9.48 6.04 -9.21
C ASP A 51 -8.50 6.96 -9.94
N SER A 52 -8.83 8.25 -10.02
CA SER A 52 -7.97 9.25 -10.64
C SER A 52 -6.96 9.85 -9.66
N ARG A 53 -7.21 9.71 -8.35
CA ARG A 53 -6.29 10.18 -7.31
C ARG A 53 -5.28 9.08 -7.03
N ASP A 54 -4.18 9.12 -7.77
CA ASP A 54 -3.21 8.05 -7.80
C ASP A 54 -1.81 8.46 -7.29
N ILE A 55 -1.77 9.39 -6.35
CA ILE A 55 -0.52 9.90 -5.79
C ILE A 55 0.33 8.78 -5.16
N ILE A 56 -0.31 7.73 -4.64
CA ILE A 56 0.39 6.59 -4.04
C ILE A 56 1.29 5.88 -5.06
N VAL A 57 0.91 5.91 -6.33
CA VAL A 57 1.71 5.34 -7.43
C VAL A 57 3.03 6.09 -7.53
N ASP A 58 2.97 7.42 -7.49
CA ASP A 58 4.16 8.26 -7.58
C ASP A 58 5.05 8.12 -6.36
N ILE A 59 4.45 8.03 -5.17
CA ILE A 59 5.21 7.84 -3.93
C ILE A 59 5.98 6.52 -4.00
N LEU A 60 5.32 5.44 -4.38
CA LEU A 60 5.98 4.14 -4.50
C LEU A 60 7.09 4.19 -5.56
N HIS A 61 6.81 4.82 -6.70
CA HIS A 61 7.78 4.95 -7.78
C HIS A 61 9.02 5.73 -7.34
N VAL A 62 8.83 6.85 -6.65
CA VAL A 62 9.93 7.67 -6.10
C VAL A 62 10.80 6.83 -5.16
N LEU A 63 10.18 6.06 -4.28
CA LEU A 63 10.92 5.22 -3.34
C LEU A 63 11.63 4.05 -4.03
N LEU A 64 11.07 3.52 -5.11
CA LEU A 64 11.74 2.50 -5.92
C LEU A 64 12.97 3.07 -6.62
N MET A 65 12.89 4.30 -7.11
CA MET A 65 14.04 4.98 -7.72
C MET A 65 15.13 5.24 -6.67
N ALA A 66 14.73 5.70 -5.47
CA ALA A 66 15.67 5.93 -4.37
C ALA A 66 16.35 4.62 -3.92
N ARG A 67 15.64 3.50 -3.97
CA ARG A 67 16.20 2.17 -3.65
C ARG A 67 17.43 1.85 -4.50
N LYS A 68 17.42 2.23 -5.76
CA LYS A 68 18.55 1.96 -6.68
C LYS A 68 19.86 2.57 -6.17
N GLN A 69 19.76 3.65 -5.41
CA GLN A 69 20.92 4.34 -4.82
C GLN A 69 21.05 4.07 -3.32
N LYS A 70 20.23 3.17 -2.77
CA LYS A 70 20.15 2.88 -1.35
C LYS A 70 19.97 4.15 -0.53
N LYS A 71 19.10 5.03 -0.99
CA LYS A 71 18.86 6.34 -0.41
C LYS A 71 17.55 6.35 0.40
N LEU A 72 17.64 6.90 1.61
CA LEU A 72 16.47 7.19 2.45
C LEU A 72 15.93 8.57 2.07
N LEU A 73 14.61 8.73 2.11
CA LEU A 73 13.97 10.02 1.83
C LEU A 73 13.04 10.41 2.97
N SER A 74 13.11 11.66 3.39
CA SER A 74 12.14 12.23 4.32
C SER A 74 10.79 12.43 3.63
N SER A 75 9.72 12.67 4.40
CA SER A 75 8.42 12.93 3.80
C SER A 75 8.43 14.19 2.94
N GLU A 76 9.20 15.21 3.31
CA GLU A 76 9.36 16.44 2.55
C GLU A 76 10.08 16.19 1.22
N GLU A 77 11.12 15.36 1.24
CA GLU A 77 11.85 14.98 0.04
C GLU A 77 10.97 14.16 -0.91
N ILE A 78 10.18 13.23 -0.36
CA ILE A 78 9.22 12.45 -1.15
C ILE A 78 8.21 13.39 -1.82
N GLU A 79 7.62 14.31 -1.05
CA GLU A 79 6.65 15.27 -1.56
C GLU A 79 7.23 16.06 -2.73
N LYS A 80 8.43 16.60 -2.56
CA LYS A 80 9.11 17.38 -3.60
C LYS A 80 9.32 16.54 -4.86
N GLU A 81 9.84 15.32 -4.74
CA GLU A 81 10.11 14.47 -5.89
C GLU A 81 8.83 14.01 -6.59
N VAL A 82 7.77 13.78 -5.83
CA VAL A 82 6.45 13.45 -6.40
C VAL A 82 5.91 14.61 -7.22
N ILE A 83 5.97 15.82 -6.69
CA ILE A 83 5.52 17.01 -7.38
C ILE A 83 6.32 17.20 -8.67
N ASP A 84 7.64 17.12 -8.60
CA ASP A 84 8.50 17.26 -9.76
C ASP A 84 8.19 16.21 -10.83
N SER A 85 8.02 14.96 -10.43
CA SER A 85 7.69 13.86 -11.33
C SER A 85 6.34 14.08 -12.02
N ARG A 86 5.32 14.47 -11.26
CA ARG A 86 3.99 14.71 -11.83
C ARG A 86 3.99 15.88 -12.81
N LYS A 87 4.71 16.95 -12.50
CA LYS A 87 4.86 18.08 -13.41
C LYS A 87 5.53 17.67 -14.71
N LYS A 88 6.60 16.89 -14.65
CA LYS A 88 7.30 16.38 -15.83
C LYS A 88 6.39 15.54 -16.72
N GLN A 89 5.51 14.76 -16.12
CA GLN A 89 4.57 13.88 -16.82
C GLN A 89 3.26 14.57 -17.16
N ARG A 90 3.11 15.84 -16.84
CA ARG A 90 1.91 16.66 -17.06
C ARG A 90 0.68 16.04 -16.41
N LEU A 91 0.87 15.47 -15.20
CA LEU A 91 -0.22 14.90 -14.41
C LEU A 91 -0.76 15.95 -13.44
N ALA A 92 -2.04 15.82 -13.09
CA ALA A 92 -2.69 16.70 -12.13
C ALA A 92 -2.03 16.61 -10.75
N LEU A 93 -1.98 17.75 -10.03
CA LEU A 93 -1.36 17.82 -8.70
C LEU A 93 -2.38 17.62 -7.56
N HIS A 94 -3.36 16.75 -7.75
CA HIS A 94 -4.32 16.42 -6.69
C HIS A 94 -3.68 15.50 -5.65
N GLY A 95 -3.95 15.76 -4.39
CA GLY A 95 -3.49 14.90 -3.30
C GLY A 95 -2.05 15.13 -2.86
N ILE A 96 -1.41 16.24 -3.27
CA ILE A 96 -0.02 16.56 -2.92
C ILE A 96 0.14 17.21 -1.56
N ALA A 97 -0.95 17.45 -0.81
CA ALA A 97 -0.85 18.01 0.53
C ALA A 97 -0.01 17.10 1.43
N SER A 98 0.83 17.69 2.27
CA SER A 98 1.76 16.95 3.15
C SER A 98 1.05 15.90 4.00
N SER A 99 -0.14 16.21 4.51
CA SER A 99 -0.92 15.26 5.31
C SER A 99 -1.36 14.04 4.49
N ASN A 100 -1.74 14.24 3.23
CA ASN A 100 -2.12 13.14 2.36
C ASN A 100 -0.90 12.32 1.95
N ILE A 101 0.22 12.95 1.64
CA ILE A 101 1.47 12.25 1.33
C ILE A 101 1.83 11.31 2.50
N ARG A 102 1.83 11.81 3.73
CA ARG A 102 2.12 10.99 4.90
C ARG A 102 1.11 9.85 5.08
N ARG A 103 -0.17 10.08 4.81
CA ARG A 103 -1.20 9.05 4.88
C ARG A 103 -0.97 7.94 3.86
N GLN A 104 -0.59 8.31 2.62
CA GLN A 104 -0.29 7.31 1.60
C GLN A 104 0.99 6.53 1.92
N ILE A 105 2.00 7.19 2.47
CA ILE A 105 3.20 6.50 2.95
C ILE A 105 2.83 5.48 4.03
N LYS A 106 1.94 5.84 4.95
CA LYS A 106 1.47 4.92 6.00
C LYS A 106 0.79 3.70 5.40
N ARG A 107 -0.02 3.86 4.36
CA ARG A 107 -0.65 2.73 3.67
C ARG A 107 0.38 1.77 3.08
N LEU A 108 1.44 2.29 2.51
CA LEU A 108 2.56 1.48 2.00
C LEU A 108 3.28 0.75 3.14
N ARG A 109 3.44 1.40 4.28
CA ARG A 109 4.04 0.79 5.47
C ARG A 109 3.14 -0.31 6.04
N ASP A 110 1.85 -0.07 6.10
CA ASP A 110 0.90 -1.05 6.62
C ASP A 110 0.88 -2.32 5.78
N LEU A 111 1.30 -2.23 4.52
CA LEU A 111 1.40 -3.37 3.60
C LEU A 111 2.85 -3.90 3.49
N TYR A 112 3.73 -3.51 4.39
CA TYR A 112 5.12 -3.98 4.47
C TYR A 112 6.03 -3.58 3.31
N LEU A 113 5.58 -2.77 2.38
CA LEU A 113 6.38 -2.35 1.23
C LEU A 113 7.41 -1.28 1.57
N VAL A 114 7.10 -0.46 2.55
CA VAL A 114 7.91 0.69 2.98
C VAL A 114 8.11 0.62 4.47
N GLU A 115 9.27 1.03 4.93
CA GLU A 115 9.56 1.15 6.36
C GLU A 115 10.14 2.52 6.67
N LYS A 116 9.94 2.95 7.91
CA LYS A 116 10.48 4.19 8.45
C LYS A 116 11.76 3.88 9.20
N VAL A 117 12.83 4.57 8.84
CA VAL A 117 14.12 4.47 9.53
C VAL A 117 14.44 5.88 10.05
N LYS A 118 14.37 6.07 11.37
CA LYS A 118 14.44 7.40 12.00
C LYS A 118 13.31 8.28 11.44
N ASN A 119 13.59 9.39 10.81
CA ASN A 119 12.58 10.28 10.23
C ASN A 119 12.51 10.17 8.69
N SER A 120 13.03 9.09 8.12
CA SER A 120 13.08 8.88 6.69
C SER A 120 12.45 7.55 6.32
N TYR A 121 12.21 7.36 5.04
CA TYR A 121 11.50 6.20 4.50
C TYR A 121 12.30 5.54 3.40
N ARG A 122 12.10 4.24 3.24
CA ARG A 122 12.70 3.44 2.17
C ARG A 122 11.81 2.25 1.84
N ILE A 123 12.03 1.68 0.65
CA ILE A 123 11.52 0.33 0.37
C ILE A 123 12.13 -0.60 1.41
N THR A 124 11.32 -1.45 2.00
CA THR A 124 11.72 -2.31 3.12
C THR A 124 13.06 -2.99 2.84
N GLU A 125 14.06 -2.70 3.69
CA GLU A 125 15.42 -3.27 3.61
C GLU A 125 16.11 -3.04 2.26
N PHE A 126 15.65 -2.09 1.46
CA PHE A 126 16.06 -1.88 0.07
C PHE A 126 15.91 -3.16 -0.78
N GLU A 127 15.00 -4.03 -0.37
CA GLU A 127 14.82 -5.34 -0.96
C GLU A 127 14.00 -5.28 -2.24
N ASP A 128 14.05 -6.35 -3.02
CA ASP A 128 13.21 -6.56 -4.18
C ASP A 128 11.75 -6.71 -3.75
N LEU A 129 10.83 -6.07 -4.47
CA LEU A 129 9.41 -6.11 -4.14
C LEU A 129 8.83 -7.54 -4.16
N GLY A 130 9.31 -8.38 -5.09
CA GLY A 130 8.87 -9.77 -5.18
C GLY A 130 9.23 -10.56 -3.92
N ILE A 131 10.42 -10.31 -3.37
CA ILE A 131 10.86 -10.95 -2.13
C ILE A 131 10.05 -10.44 -0.95
N ILE A 132 9.80 -9.13 -0.88
CA ILE A 132 8.95 -8.56 0.17
C ILE A 132 7.55 -9.18 0.12
N PHE A 133 6.96 -9.26 -1.07
CA PHE A 133 5.64 -9.86 -1.23
C PHE A 133 5.63 -11.30 -0.75
N GLU A 134 6.57 -12.12 -1.20
CA GLU A 134 6.62 -13.54 -0.84
C GLU A 134 6.81 -13.75 0.66
N GLU A 135 7.75 -13.07 1.26
CA GLU A 135 8.10 -13.31 2.66
C GLU A 135 7.16 -12.64 3.66
N LYS A 136 6.74 -11.41 3.39
CA LYS A 136 5.99 -10.63 4.37
C LYS A 136 4.49 -10.62 4.10
N ILE A 137 4.08 -10.63 2.86
CA ILE A 137 2.66 -10.57 2.50
C ILE A 137 2.09 -11.96 2.31
N GLU A 138 2.63 -12.75 1.40
CA GLU A 138 2.09 -14.08 1.08
C GLU A 138 2.25 -15.08 2.22
N LYS A 139 3.47 -15.26 2.69
CA LYS A 139 3.78 -16.29 3.71
C LYS A 139 3.40 -15.88 5.12
N PHE A 140 3.23 -14.60 5.38
CA PHE A 140 2.91 -14.12 6.72
C PHE A 140 1.52 -13.50 6.80
N TYR A 141 1.32 -12.32 6.20
CA TYR A 141 0.08 -11.55 6.38
C TYR A 141 -1.13 -12.24 5.76
N LEU A 142 -1.03 -12.62 4.49
CA LEU A 142 -2.09 -13.33 3.78
C LEU A 142 -2.38 -14.68 4.43
N GLN A 143 -1.32 -15.42 4.78
CA GLN A 143 -1.48 -16.72 5.39
C GLN A 143 -2.23 -16.64 6.71
N SER A 144 -1.98 -15.61 7.52
CA SER A 144 -2.70 -15.43 8.79
C SER A 144 -4.20 -15.22 8.57
N ILE A 145 -4.56 -14.50 7.49
CA ILE A 145 -5.96 -14.28 7.13
C ILE A 145 -6.60 -15.58 6.65
N VAL A 146 -5.93 -16.31 5.76
CA VAL A 146 -6.40 -17.59 5.23
C VAL A 146 -6.63 -18.60 6.36
N ASP A 147 -5.68 -18.71 7.28
CA ASP A 147 -5.79 -19.64 8.40
C ASP A 147 -7.00 -19.33 9.27
N ARG A 148 -7.25 -18.06 9.56
CA ARG A 148 -8.42 -17.67 10.36
C ARG A 148 -9.73 -17.96 9.63
N VAL A 149 -9.80 -17.71 8.32
CA VAL A 149 -10.97 -18.03 7.52
C VAL A 149 -11.23 -19.55 7.58
N LYS A 150 -10.18 -20.37 7.47
CA LYS A 150 -10.30 -21.84 7.59
C LYS A 150 -10.88 -22.24 8.95
N GLU A 151 -10.49 -21.56 10.03
CA GLU A 151 -11.04 -21.83 11.36
C GLU A 151 -12.56 -21.58 11.40
N TYR A 152 -13.04 -20.52 10.76
CA TYR A 152 -14.47 -20.27 10.66
C TYR A 152 -15.18 -21.35 9.84
N PHE A 153 -14.60 -21.73 8.69
CA PHE A 153 -15.16 -22.81 7.88
C PHE A 153 -15.26 -24.11 8.67
N GLY A 154 -14.23 -24.43 9.44
CA GLY A 154 -14.21 -25.65 10.26
C GLY A 154 -15.17 -25.61 11.45
N SER A 155 -15.54 -24.41 11.93
CA SER A 155 -16.42 -24.23 13.07
C SER A 155 -17.90 -24.28 12.71
N VAL A 156 -18.26 -24.04 11.46
CA VAL A 156 -19.65 -24.09 10.98
C VAL A 156 -19.98 -25.56 10.66
N LYS A 157 -21.04 -26.06 11.27
CA LYS A 157 -21.48 -27.47 11.12
C LYS A 157 -22.68 -27.60 10.21
#